data_a0ed2da54e60fc72d283c5fac9539470
#
_entry.id   a0ed2da54e60fc72d283c5fac9539470
#
_cell.length_a   1.000
_cell.length_b   1.000
_cell.length_c   1.000
_cell.angle_alpha   90.00
_cell.angle_beta   90.00
_cell.angle_gamma   90.00
#
_symmetry.space_group_name_H-M   'P 1'
#
loop_
_entity.id
_entity.type
_entity.pdbx_description
1 polymer ?
#
loop_
_entity_poly.entity_id
_entity_poly.type
_entity_poly.pdbx_seq_one_letter_code
_entity_poly.pdbx_strand_id
1 'polypeptide(L)'
;MLSVAGPPTCDDPRLFDQCNRRLLKGHGVRWLAMPSTTESCPLEGDTIIGVPFESHVPLRSLLLDQSEPDSDPLQGADITRRLFKIRSADTSGQRSSASILINRMYARRGYLSTPLPQTQLPTRITLVASEHDDAIGTITIGFDSPAGLHVDDLFAQETGALRGDGRKLCEFTKLAMDSVVRSRRVLASLFHVAYMYAHRMMGFDSLLIEVNPRHVRYYQRMLGFRVLGPQRLNRRVNAPAVLLCLDFEHARDQIERFGGKPEFALVERSLYPDFFSVPEEASIVGRLALTQPDAVYSHLPTSQRWAGHACN
;
A
#
# COMPACT_ATOMS: atom_id res chain seq x y z
N MET A 1 -8.28 9.38 -55.69
CA MET A 1 -8.02 8.07 -55.08
C MET A 1 -6.62 8.14 -54.46
N LEU A 2 -6.53 8.45 -53.19
CA LEU A 2 -5.29 8.47 -52.41
C LEU A 2 -5.45 7.45 -51.31
N SER A 3 -4.64 6.37 -51.39
CA SER A 3 -4.56 5.28 -50.42
C SER A 3 -3.78 5.75 -49.20
N VAL A 4 -4.37 5.66 -48.00
CA VAL A 4 -3.71 5.92 -46.73
C VAL A 4 -3.19 4.59 -46.20
N ALA A 5 -1.88 4.48 -46.11
CA ALA A 5 -1.20 3.34 -45.49
C ALA A 5 -1.32 3.45 -43.96
N GLY A 6 -1.75 2.36 -43.29
CA GLY A 6 -1.78 2.23 -41.84
C GLY A 6 -0.38 2.03 -41.23
N PRO A 7 -0.20 2.23 -39.94
CA PRO A 7 1.09 2.10 -39.28
C PRO A 7 1.55 0.63 -39.20
N PRO A 8 2.87 0.38 -39.22
CA PRO A 8 3.42 -0.97 -39.20
C PRO A 8 3.30 -1.61 -37.83
N THR A 9 2.85 -2.86 -37.79
CA THR A 9 2.91 -3.77 -36.65
C THR A 9 4.34 -4.26 -36.44
N CYS A 10 4.92 -3.99 -35.27
CA CYS A 10 6.24 -4.52 -34.89
C CYS A 10 6.09 -5.93 -34.29
N ASP A 11 6.07 -6.93 -35.15
CA ASP A 11 6.24 -8.34 -34.78
C ASP A 11 7.48 -8.93 -35.51
N ASP A 12 8.68 -8.51 -35.10
CA ASP A 12 9.91 -9.18 -35.52
C ASP A 12 10.83 -9.40 -34.29
N PRO A 13 11.02 -10.66 -33.84
CA PRO A 13 11.88 -11.00 -32.70
C PRO A 13 13.36 -10.68 -32.90
N ARG A 14 13.80 -10.32 -34.10
CA ARG A 14 15.22 -10.08 -34.42
C ARG A 14 15.69 -8.66 -34.11
N LEU A 15 14.77 -7.74 -33.87
CA LEU A 15 15.10 -6.35 -33.47
C LEU A 15 15.40 -6.22 -31.98
N PHE A 16 14.96 -7.18 -31.15
CA PHE A 16 15.21 -7.17 -29.69
C PHE A 16 16.68 -7.50 -29.35
N ASP A 17 17.36 -8.25 -30.20
CA ASP A 17 18.75 -8.70 -29.95
C ASP A 17 19.80 -7.66 -30.36
N GLN A 18 19.46 -6.70 -31.23
CA GLN A 18 20.39 -5.64 -31.65
C GLN A 18 20.47 -4.45 -30.68
N CYS A 19 19.45 -4.18 -29.91
CA CYS A 19 19.48 -3.13 -28.88
C CYS A 19 20.33 -3.53 -27.66
N ASN A 20 20.40 -4.82 -27.36
CA ASN A 20 21.11 -5.33 -26.17
C ASN A 20 22.63 -5.47 -26.37
N ARG A 21 23.12 -5.45 -27.61
CA ARG A 21 24.57 -5.56 -27.92
C ARG A 21 25.32 -4.23 -27.94
N ARG A 22 24.64 -3.09 -27.91
CA ARG A 22 25.28 -1.76 -27.90
C ARG A 22 25.55 -1.17 -26.53
N LEU A 23 25.01 -1.76 -25.45
CA LEU A 23 25.19 -1.27 -24.07
C LEU A 23 26.30 -2.00 -23.27
N LEU A 24 27.00 -2.96 -23.87
CA LEU A 24 28.03 -3.74 -23.18
C LEU A 24 29.49 -3.39 -23.52
N LYS A 25 29.74 -2.19 -24.07
CA LYS A 25 31.11 -1.70 -24.24
C LYS A 25 31.30 -0.35 -23.60
N GLY A 26 31.66 -0.35 -22.33
CA GLY A 26 32.09 0.85 -21.62
C GLY A 26 32.11 0.68 -20.12
N HIS A 27 33.29 0.43 -19.57
CA HIS A 27 33.76 0.58 -18.19
C HIS A 27 33.31 -0.49 -17.18
N GLY A 28 34.32 -1.28 -16.80
CA GLY A 28 34.25 -2.29 -15.76
C GLY A 28 33.94 -1.69 -14.38
N VAL A 29 32.72 -1.87 -13.93
CA VAL A 29 32.39 -1.78 -12.53
C VAL A 29 32.27 -3.22 -12.01
N ARG A 30 33.25 -3.57 -11.19
CA ARG A 30 33.37 -4.85 -10.50
C ARG A 30 32.23 -4.91 -9.47
N TRP A 31 31.16 -5.62 -9.80
CA TRP A 31 30.12 -5.93 -8.82
C TRP A 31 30.69 -6.87 -7.78
N LEU A 32 31.01 -6.33 -6.61
CA LEU A 32 31.23 -7.16 -5.42
C LEU A 32 29.88 -7.82 -5.09
N ALA A 33 29.86 -9.15 -5.17
CA ALA A 33 28.74 -9.94 -4.66
C ALA A 33 28.57 -9.61 -3.17
N MET A 34 27.49 -8.93 -2.84
CA MET A 34 27.08 -8.73 -1.45
C MET A 34 26.60 -10.08 -0.91
N PRO A 35 27.07 -10.53 0.24
CA PRO A 35 26.52 -11.73 0.88
C PRO A 35 25.07 -11.46 1.24
N SER A 36 24.19 -12.35 0.80
CA SER A 36 22.78 -12.42 1.23
C SER A 36 22.72 -12.92 2.68
N THR A 37 23.13 -12.12 3.61
CA THR A 37 22.82 -12.35 5.03
C THR A 37 21.52 -11.62 5.34
N THR A 38 20.42 -12.32 5.11
CA THR A 38 19.16 -12.05 5.79
C THR A 38 19.40 -12.41 7.26
N GLU A 39 19.95 -11.49 8.02
CA GLU A 39 19.82 -11.55 9.48
C GLU A 39 18.34 -11.40 9.79
N SER A 40 17.70 -12.55 10.03
CA SER A 40 16.36 -12.62 10.59
C SER A 40 16.44 -12.14 12.03
N CYS A 41 16.31 -10.83 12.23
CA CYS A 41 15.98 -10.28 13.52
C CYS A 41 14.70 -11.00 14.01
N PRO A 42 14.65 -11.59 15.21
CA PRO A 42 13.43 -12.23 15.69
C PRO A 42 12.34 -11.17 15.74
N LEU A 43 11.34 -11.31 14.86
CA LEU A 43 10.18 -10.42 14.82
C LEU A 43 9.40 -10.68 16.11
N GLU A 44 9.21 -9.67 16.96
CA GLU A 44 8.29 -9.71 18.08
C GLU A 44 6.91 -10.15 17.58
N GLY A 45 6.23 -11.06 18.30
CA GLY A 45 5.11 -11.90 17.86
C GLY A 45 4.00 -11.29 16.99
N ASP A 46 3.78 -9.96 17.03
CA ASP A 46 2.69 -9.29 16.30
C ASP A 46 3.15 -8.54 15.03
N THR A 47 4.44 -8.61 14.69
CA THR A 47 4.96 -7.89 13.54
C THR A 47 4.74 -8.67 12.24
N ILE A 48 3.93 -8.13 11.33
CA ILE A 48 3.67 -8.72 10.02
C ILE A 48 4.93 -8.64 9.16
N ILE A 49 5.55 -7.47 9.10
CA ILE A 49 6.77 -7.25 8.34
C ILE A 49 7.58 -6.07 8.88
N GLY A 50 8.91 -6.19 8.81
CA GLY A 50 9.86 -5.10 8.98
C GLY A 50 10.46 -4.72 7.64
N VAL A 51 10.46 -3.43 7.29
CA VAL A 51 10.91 -2.94 5.97
C VAL A 51 11.90 -1.81 6.18
N PRO A 52 13.11 -1.90 5.60
CA PRO A 52 14.03 -0.77 5.56
C PRO A 52 13.50 0.31 4.61
N PHE A 53 13.69 1.56 4.96
CA PHE A 53 13.36 2.70 4.12
C PHE A 53 14.39 3.81 4.28
N GLU A 54 14.54 4.60 3.23
CA GLU A 54 15.37 5.79 3.25
C GLU A 54 14.50 6.98 3.65
N SER A 55 14.89 7.69 4.69
CA SER A 55 14.30 8.97 5.04
C SER A 55 15.09 10.06 4.34
N HIS A 56 14.47 10.71 3.37
CA HIS A 56 14.98 12.02 2.95
C HIS A 56 14.66 12.99 4.09
N VAL A 57 15.67 13.26 4.92
CA VAL A 57 15.60 14.37 5.89
C VAL A 57 15.29 15.62 5.07
N PRO A 58 14.15 16.29 5.26
CA PRO A 58 13.94 17.55 4.58
C PRO A 58 15.05 18.51 5.03
N LEU A 59 15.67 19.23 4.09
CA LEU A 59 16.67 20.29 4.28
C LEU A 59 16.10 21.48 5.11
N ARG A 60 15.51 21.20 6.25
CA ARG A 60 14.94 22.15 7.20
C ARG A 60 15.54 21.98 8.59
N SER A 61 16.83 21.71 8.65
CA SER A 61 17.63 22.10 9.81
C SER A 61 18.40 23.39 9.49
N LEU A 62 17.69 24.41 9.04
CA LEU A 62 18.12 25.78 9.19
C LEU A 62 17.61 26.30 10.55
N LEU A 63 17.92 25.59 11.62
CA LEU A 63 18.10 26.18 12.92
C LEU A 63 19.54 26.72 12.90
N LEU A 64 19.63 28.03 12.86
CA LEU A 64 20.81 28.80 13.20
C LEU A 64 21.29 28.38 14.60
N ASP A 65 22.12 27.37 14.66
CA ASP A 65 22.98 27.15 15.81
C ASP A 65 24.38 27.54 15.36
N GLN A 66 24.82 28.69 15.87
CA GLN A 66 26.17 29.21 15.72
C GLN A 66 27.08 28.35 16.57
N SER A 67 27.67 27.35 15.98
CA SER A 67 28.79 26.60 16.53
C SER A 67 29.73 26.24 15.38
N GLU A 68 30.85 26.92 15.38
CA GLU A 68 32.13 26.74 14.73
C GLU A 68 32.33 25.72 13.59
N PRO A 69 33.06 26.15 12.53
CA PRO A 69 33.29 25.31 11.34
C PRO A 69 34.66 24.60 11.50
N ASP A 70 34.61 23.32 11.93
CA ASP A 70 35.71 22.39 11.72
C ASP A 70 35.16 20.99 11.53
N SER A 71 34.68 20.69 10.34
CA SER A 71 34.47 19.29 9.89
C SER A 71 34.50 19.25 8.36
N ASP A 72 35.41 18.46 7.90
CA ASP A 72 35.75 18.09 6.53
C ASP A 72 34.53 17.85 5.64
N PRO A 73 34.37 18.46 4.43
CA PRO A 73 33.18 18.34 3.59
C PRO A 73 33.09 17.02 2.82
N LEU A 74 33.81 15.96 3.20
CA LEU A 74 33.87 14.69 2.53
C LEU A 74 33.22 13.51 3.30
N GLN A 75 32.56 13.76 4.42
CA GLN A 75 31.75 12.73 5.04
C GLN A 75 30.40 12.68 4.33
N GLY A 76 30.25 11.67 3.47
CA GLY A 76 29.02 11.40 2.72
C GLY A 76 27.82 11.38 3.65
N ALA A 77 26.70 11.99 3.20
CA ALA A 77 25.44 11.98 3.89
C ALA A 77 25.15 10.55 4.36
N ASP A 78 25.22 10.34 5.66
CA ASP A 78 24.93 9.07 6.30
C ASP A 78 23.44 8.77 6.04
N ILE A 79 23.19 7.94 5.02
CA ILE A 79 21.83 7.47 4.71
C ILE A 79 21.49 6.51 5.83
N THR A 80 20.92 7.05 6.90
CA THR A 80 20.46 6.26 8.02
C THR A 80 19.34 5.35 7.51
N ARG A 81 19.65 4.07 7.31
CA ARG A 81 18.64 3.06 6.99
C ARG A 81 17.72 2.91 8.19
N ARG A 82 16.57 3.54 8.10
CA ARG A 82 15.51 3.44 9.09
C ARG A 82 14.70 2.17 8.81
N LEU A 83 14.14 1.58 9.84
CA LEU A 83 13.30 0.40 9.75
C LEU A 83 11.90 0.74 10.26
N PHE A 84 10.87 0.47 9.47
CA PHE A 84 9.50 0.49 9.97
C PHE A 84 8.91 -0.92 10.01
N LYS A 85 8.01 -1.14 10.94
CA LYS A 85 7.26 -2.40 11.12
C LYS A 85 5.80 -2.16 10.78
N ILE A 86 5.14 -3.13 10.12
CA ILE A 86 3.68 -3.11 9.93
C ILE A 86 3.08 -4.15 10.85
N ARG A 87 2.04 -3.74 11.59
CA ARG A 87 1.29 -4.58 12.53
C ARG A 87 -0.21 -4.35 12.36
N SER A 88 -1.02 -5.32 12.78
CA SER A 88 -2.43 -5.09 13.05
C SER A 88 -2.58 -4.32 14.37
N ALA A 89 -3.55 -3.40 14.44
CA ALA A 89 -3.83 -2.65 15.66
C ALA A 89 -4.72 -3.50 16.62
N ASP A 90 -4.17 -4.57 17.19
CA ASP A 90 -4.93 -5.53 17.96
C ASP A 90 -5.05 -5.14 19.45
N THR A 91 -4.08 -4.40 19.98
CA THR A 91 -4.08 -3.92 21.35
C THR A 91 -4.69 -2.51 21.48
N SER A 92 -5.17 -2.17 22.67
CA SER A 92 -5.70 -0.82 22.97
C SER A 92 -4.65 0.27 22.77
N GLY A 93 -3.39 0.00 23.11
CA GLY A 93 -2.28 0.93 22.93
C GLY A 93 -2.03 1.23 21.45
N GLN A 94 -1.96 0.19 20.60
CA GLN A 94 -1.79 0.35 19.15
C GLN A 94 -2.96 1.12 18.53
N ARG A 95 -4.20 0.85 18.96
CA ARG A 95 -5.38 1.60 18.48
C ARG A 95 -5.35 3.07 18.92
N SER A 96 -4.89 3.34 20.13
CA SER A 96 -4.74 4.71 20.62
C SER A 96 -3.70 5.48 19.81
N SER A 97 -2.52 4.91 19.57
CA SER A 97 -1.45 5.51 18.76
C SER A 97 -1.92 5.77 17.32
N ALA A 98 -2.61 4.80 16.71
CA ALA A 98 -3.21 4.95 15.40
C ALA A 98 -4.27 6.07 15.38
N SER A 99 -5.15 6.14 16.39
CA SER A 99 -6.18 7.19 16.50
C SER A 99 -5.57 8.58 16.63
N ILE A 100 -4.49 8.72 17.39
CA ILE A 100 -3.75 9.99 17.54
C ILE A 100 -3.20 10.44 16.17
N LEU A 101 -2.57 9.53 15.42
CA LEU A 101 -2.06 9.84 14.08
C LEU A 101 -3.19 10.24 13.13
N ILE A 102 -4.29 9.47 13.08
CA ILE A 102 -5.45 9.76 12.23
C ILE A 102 -6.02 11.14 12.56
N ASN A 103 -6.29 11.41 13.85
CA ASN A 103 -6.85 12.68 14.30
C ASN A 103 -5.93 13.86 13.92
N ARG A 104 -4.62 13.74 14.17
CA ARG A 104 -3.63 14.76 13.82
C ARG A 104 -3.60 15.05 12.32
N MET A 105 -3.60 13.99 11.48
CA MET A 105 -3.51 14.14 10.03
C MET A 105 -4.79 14.64 9.39
N TYR A 106 -5.96 14.27 9.94
CA TYR A 106 -7.27 14.71 9.48
C TYR A 106 -7.51 16.17 9.89
N ALA A 107 -7.23 16.52 11.15
CA ALA A 107 -7.37 17.90 11.65
C ALA A 107 -6.52 18.91 10.83
N ARG A 108 -5.31 18.55 10.45
CA ARG A 108 -4.47 19.38 9.56
C ARG A 108 -5.10 19.68 8.20
N ARG A 109 -6.08 18.90 7.79
CA ARG A 109 -6.84 19.08 6.54
C ARG A 109 -8.24 19.67 6.76
N GLY A 110 -8.58 19.97 7.99
CA GLY A 110 -9.92 20.44 8.39
C GLY A 110 -10.98 19.31 8.32
N TYR A 111 -10.57 18.04 8.36
CA TYR A 111 -11.50 16.91 8.36
C TYR A 111 -11.86 16.50 9.78
N LEU A 112 -13.12 16.13 9.96
CA LEU A 112 -13.56 15.43 11.16
C LEU A 112 -13.00 14.01 11.15
N SER A 113 -12.72 13.46 12.33
CA SER A 113 -12.33 12.07 12.49
C SER A 113 -12.95 11.46 13.74
N THR A 114 -13.22 10.16 13.67
CA THR A 114 -13.64 9.37 14.83
C THR A 114 -12.50 8.44 15.23
N PRO A 115 -12.20 8.33 16.53
CA PRO A 115 -11.22 7.38 17.03
C PRO A 115 -11.53 5.95 16.56
N LEU A 116 -10.52 5.09 16.56
CA LEU A 116 -10.73 3.65 16.35
C LEU A 116 -11.52 3.08 17.55
N PRO A 117 -12.42 2.10 17.32
CA PRO A 117 -13.08 1.40 18.40
C PRO A 117 -12.06 0.77 19.38
N GLN A 118 -12.40 0.69 20.65
CA GLN A 118 -11.52 0.06 21.66
C GLN A 118 -11.33 -1.44 21.39
N THR A 119 -12.37 -2.09 20.88
CA THR A 119 -12.34 -3.50 20.47
C THR A 119 -12.24 -3.62 18.97
N GLN A 120 -11.54 -4.64 18.49
CA GLN A 120 -11.49 -4.97 17.07
C GLN A 120 -12.86 -5.44 16.59
N LEU A 121 -13.32 -4.89 15.48
CA LEU A 121 -14.52 -5.36 14.81
C LEU A 121 -14.14 -6.50 13.85
N PRO A 122 -14.93 -7.58 13.81
CA PRO A 122 -14.61 -8.72 12.93
C PRO A 122 -14.63 -8.35 11.44
N THR A 123 -15.34 -7.29 11.08
CA THR A 123 -15.44 -6.80 9.70
C THR A 123 -14.40 -5.72 9.36
N ARG A 124 -13.47 -5.42 10.27
CA ARG A 124 -12.48 -4.34 10.05
C ARG A 124 -11.14 -4.68 10.66
N ILE A 125 -10.08 -4.46 9.88
CA ILE A 125 -8.69 -4.57 10.32
C ILE A 125 -8.01 -3.22 10.12
N THR A 126 -7.34 -2.71 11.14
CA THR A 126 -6.50 -1.51 11.00
C THR A 126 -5.04 -1.93 11.04
N LEU A 127 -4.30 -1.60 9.98
CA LEU A 127 -2.86 -1.77 9.91
C LEU A 127 -2.18 -0.48 10.35
N VAL A 128 -1.09 -0.63 11.08
CA VAL A 128 -0.24 0.47 11.55
C VAL A 128 1.19 0.21 11.10
N ALA A 129 1.75 1.15 10.38
CA ALA A 129 3.20 1.24 10.19
C ALA A 129 3.78 2.04 11.33
N SER A 130 4.77 1.49 12.03
CA SER A 130 5.44 2.15 13.15
C SER A 130 6.95 2.10 13.01
N GLU A 131 7.60 3.14 13.47
CA GLU A 131 9.04 3.25 13.62
C GLU A 131 9.33 3.51 15.10
N HIS A 132 10.17 2.69 15.74
CA HIS A 132 10.46 2.76 17.19
C HIS A 132 9.21 2.82 18.08
N ASP A 133 8.09 2.31 17.75
CA ASP A 133 6.77 2.37 18.43
C ASP A 133 5.91 3.60 18.08
N ASP A 134 6.45 4.61 17.38
CA ASP A 134 5.67 5.72 16.89
C ASP A 134 4.90 5.33 15.62
N ALA A 135 3.59 5.56 15.62
CA ALA A 135 2.77 5.35 14.43
C ALA A 135 3.11 6.40 13.35
N ILE A 136 3.61 5.92 12.20
CA ILE A 136 3.99 6.75 11.04
C ILE A 136 3.02 6.61 9.87
N GLY A 137 2.19 5.58 9.88
CA GLY A 137 1.18 5.34 8.85
C GLY A 137 0.07 4.43 9.33
N THR A 138 -1.16 4.64 8.83
CA THR A 138 -2.32 3.79 9.12
C THR A 138 -3.15 3.56 7.87
N ILE A 139 -3.82 2.41 7.81
CA ILE A 139 -4.88 2.11 6.85
C ILE A 139 -5.86 1.14 7.50
N THR A 140 -7.16 1.36 7.32
CA THR A 140 -8.20 0.45 7.81
C THR A 140 -8.87 -0.23 6.62
N ILE A 141 -8.92 -1.54 6.65
CA ILE A 141 -9.63 -2.40 5.70
C ILE A 141 -11.01 -2.67 6.28
N GLY A 142 -12.06 -2.41 5.53
CA GLY A 142 -13.43 -2.82 5.83
C GLY A 142 -13.86 -3.92 4.87
N PHE A 143 -14.38 -5.01 5.40
CA PHE A 143 -14.89 -6.14 4.63
C PHE A 143 -16.41 -6.01 4.49
N ASP A 144 -16.91 -6.23 3.29
CA ASP A 144 -18.36 -6.21 3.06
C ASP A 144 -19.06 -7.33 3.85
N SER A 145 -20.21 -6.97 4.41
CA SER A 145 -20.98 -7.83 5.29
C SER A 145 -22.45 -7.45 5.21
N PRO A 146 -23.37 -8.17 5.84
CA PRO A 146 -24.77 -7.75 5.95
C PRO A 146 -24.97 -6.35 6.57
N ALA A 147 -24.00 -5.86 7.34
CA ALA A 147 -24.02 -4.49 7.87
C ALA A 147 -23.57 -3.43 6.86
N GLY A 148 -23.08 -3.84 5.70
CA GLY A 148 -22.59 -2.96 4.64
C GLY A 148 -21.21 -2.39 4.90
N LEU A 149 -20.81 -1.50 4.00
CA LEU A 149 -19.56 -0.73 4.03
C LEU A 149 -19.86 0.74 4.40
N HIS A 150 -18.85 1.48 4.86
CA HIS A 150 -19.02 2.92 5.10
C HIS A 150 -19.33 3.72 3.83
N VAL A 151 -18.81 3.28 2.68
CA VAL A 151 -19.11 3.91 1.38
C VAL A 151 -20.60 3.83 1.01
N ASP A 152 -21.36 2.88 1.57
CA ASP A 152 -22.79 2.72 1.31
C ASP A 152 -23.62 3.91 1.79
N ASP A 153 -23.18 4.60 2.87
CA ASP A 153 -23.87 5.80 3.36
C ASP A 153 -24.02 6.87 2.28
N LEU A 154 -23.09 6.89 1.34
CA LEU A 154 -23.01 7.93 0.33
C LEU A 154 -23.23 7.42 -1.10
N PHE A 155 -22.85 6.17 -1.35
CA PHE A 155 -22.76 5.58 -2.69
C PHE A 155 -23.49 4.22 -2.79
N ALA A 156 -24.64 4.08 -2.06
CA ALA A 156 -25.39 2.82 -2.03
C ALA A 156 -25.83 2.32 -3.41
N GLN A 157 -26.10 3.21 -4.35
CA GLN A 157 -26.52 2.82 -5.71
C GLN A 157 -25.36 2.19 -6.47
N GLU A 158 -24.17 2.82 -6.41
CA GLU A 158 -22.97 2.36 -7.11
C GLU A 158 -22.44 1.04 -6.51
N THR A 159 -22.44 0.92 -5.19
CA THR A 159 -22.04 -0.31 -4.50
C THR A 159 -23.03 -1.42 -4.69
N GLY A 160 -24.34 -1.09 -4.67
CA GLY A 160 -25.43 -2.03 -4.96
C GLY A 160 -25.33 -2.62 -6.37
N ALA A 161 -24.99 -1.81 -7.38
CA ALA A 161 -24.76 -2.28 -8.73
C ALA A 161 -23.60 -3.30 -8.79
N LEU A 162 -22.46 -2.99 -8.16
CA LEU A 162 -21.33 -3.93 -8.11
C LEU A 162 -21.68 -5.26 -7.41
N ARG A 163 -22.44 -5.19 -6.30
CA ARG A 163 -22.94 -6.41 -5.63
C ARG A 163 -23.90 -7.19 -6.52
N GLY A 164 -24.77 -6.48 -7.28
CA GLY A 164 -25.65 -7.10 -8.28
C GLY A 164 -24.88 -7.83 -9.37
N ASP A 165 -23.72 -7.34 -9.76
CA ASP A 165 -22.79 -7.99 -10.70
C ASP A 165 -22.00 -9.15 -10.06
N GLY A 166 -22.28 -9.51 -8.80
CA GLY A 166 -21.62 -10.59 -8.07
C GLY A 166 -20.22 -10.22 -7.53
N ARG A 167 -19.84 -8.95 -7.53
CA ARG A 167 -18.54 -8.50 -7.05
C ARG A 167 -18.47 -8.56 -5.51
N LYS A 168 -17.33 -9.06 -5.00
CA LYS A 168 -17.01 -9.08 -3.56
C LYS A 168 -16.25 -7.81 -3.21
N LEU A 169 -16.88 -6.95 -2.41
CA LEU A 169 -16.41 -5.60 -2.15
C LEU A 169 -15.65 -5.49 -0.83
N CYS A 170 -14.60 -4.70 -0.80
CA CYS A 170 -14.00 -4.19 0.43
C CYS A 170 -13.74 -2.69 0.31
N GLU A 171 -13.49 -2.03 1.43
CA GLU A 171 -13.15 -0.60 1.44
C GLU A 171 -11.85 -0.36 2.19
N PHE A 172 -11.06 0.62 1.75
CA PHE A 172 -9.95 1.15 2.54
C PHE A 172 -10.28 2.54 3.04
N THR A 173 -10.13 2.72 4.34
CA THR A 173 -10.45 3.96 5.05
C THR A 173 -9.31 4.35 5.99
N LYS A 174 -9.43 5.52 6.64
CA LYS A 174 -8.49 5.99 7.67
C LYS A 174 -7.02 5.92 7.26
N LEU A 175 -6.74 6.17 5.96
CA LEU A 175 -5.37 6.34 5.49
C LEU A 175 -4.81 7.63 6.07
N ALA A 176 -3.81 7.50 6.91
CA ALA A 176 -3.06 8.62 7.46
C ALA A 176 -1.56 8.31 7.39
N MET A 177 -0.78 9.29 6.95
CA MET A 177 0.68 9.21 6.87
C MET A 177 1.27 10.38 7.60
N ASP A 178 2.26 10.15 8.46
CA ASP A 178 2.97 11.24 9.12
C ASP A 178 3.63 12.15 8.07
N SER A 179 3.48 13.45 8.27
CA SER A 179 4.01 14.44 7.34
C SER A 179 5.55 14.50 7.32
N VAL A 180 6.19 14.05 8.40
CA VAL A 180 7.65 14.02 8.51
C VAL A 180 8.24 12.83 7.74
N VAL A 181 7.56 11.70 7.74
CA VAL A 181 8.08 10.46 7.15
C VAL A 181 7.82 10.33 5.65
N ARG A 182 6.82 10.95 5.08
CA ARG A 182 6.39 10.96 3.63
C ARG A 182 7.08 9.94 2.70
N SER A 183 7.27 8.73 3.16
CA SER A 183 7.95 7.68 2.39
C SER A 183 6.98 6.99 1.44
N ARG A 184 7.32 6.95 0.14
CA ARG A 184 6.59 6.14 -0.86
C ARG A 184 6.59 4.67 -0.47
N ARG A 185 7.70 4.16 0.07
CA ARG A 185 7.85 2.76 0.49
C ARG A 185 6.90 2.40 1.62
N VAL A 186 6.73 3.27 2.64
CA VAL A 186 5.77 3.04 3.73
C VAL A 186 4.34 2.99 3.19
N LEU A 187 3.98 3.94 2.33
CA LEU A 187 2.64 3.97 1.72
C LEU A 187 2.38 2.73 0.85
N ALA A 188 3.33 2.37 -0.01
CA ALA A 188 3.26 1.21 -0.87
C ALA A 188 3.12 -0.09 -0.06
N SER A 189 3.92 -0.24 0.99
CA SER A 189 3.86 -1.42 1.87
C SER A 189 2.53 -1.53 2.60
N LEU A 190 1.96 -0.41 3.10
CA LEU A 190 0.63 -0.42 3.72
C LEU A 190 -0.46 -0.84 2.74
N PHE A 191 -0.46 -0.29 1.52
CA PHE A 191 -1.42 -0.68 0.48
C PHE A 191 -1.25 -2.14 0.09
N HIS A 192 -0.01 -2.62 -0.04
CA HIS A 192 0.24 -4.00 -0.44
C HIS A 192 -0.17 -5.01 0.65
N VAL A 193 0.15 -4.75 1.92
CA VAL A 193 -0.31 -5.61 3.02
C VAL A 193 -1.83 -5.59 3.13
N ALA A 194 -2.47 -4.42 2.94
CA ALA A 194 -3.94 -4.33 2.92
C ALA A 194 -4.56 -5.11 1.74
N TYR A 195 -3.94 -5.08 0.55
CA TYR A 195 -4.30 -5.92 -0.59
C TYR A 195 -4.17 -7.41 -0.26
N MET A 196 -3.07 -7.84 0.37
CA MET A 196 -2.89 -9.24 0.77
C MET A 196 -4.02 -9.71 1.69
N TYR A 197 -4.38 -8.90 2.69
CA TYR A 197 -5.53 -9.22 3.56
C TYR A 197 -6.83 -9.32 2.76
N ALA A 198 -7.17 -8.30 1.98
CA ALA A 198 -8.45 -8.23 1.31
C ALA A 198 -8.59 -9.26 0.17
N HIS A 199 -7.57 -9.36 -0.68
CA HIS A 199 -7.64 -10.20 -1.87
C HIS A 199 -7.07 -11.61 -1.65
N ARG A 200 -5.81 -11.70 -1.16
CA ARG A 200 -5.14 -13.02 -1.08
C ARG A 200 -5.70 -13.90 0.01
N MET A 201 -6.10 -13.31 1.15
CA MET A 201 -6.61 -14.08 2.28
C MET A 201 -8.14 -14.20 2.28
N MET A 202 -8.85 -13.10 2.00
CA MET A 202 -10.31 -13.03 2.15
C MET A 202 -11.06 -13.17 0.82
N GLY A 203 -10.37 -13.13 -0.34
CA GLY A 203 -10.95 -13.37 -1.66
C GLY A 203 -11.87 -12.27 -2.15
N PHE A 204 -11.72 -11.03 -1.69
CA PHE A 204 -12.38 -9.86 -2.27
C PHE A 204 -11.78 -9.55 -3.64
N ASP A 205 -12.56 -8.98 -4.54
CA ASP A 205 -12.15 -8.70 -5.91
C ASP A 205 -12.16 -7.21 -6.27
N SER A 206 -12.87 -6.40 -5.49
CA SER A 206 -13.02 -4.96 -5.75
C SER A 206 -12.79 -4.14 -4.49
N LEU A 207 -11.85 -3.18 -4.60
CA LEU A 207 -11.54 -2.22 -3.55
C LEU A 207 -12.23 -0.89 -3.83
N LEU A 208 -12.93 -0.37 -2.84
CA LEU A 208 -13.58 0.92 -2.85
C LEU A 208 -12.85 1.89 -1.91
N ILE A 209 -12.72 3.15 -2.34
CA ILE A 209 -12.22 4.24 -1.51
C ILE A 209 -13.01 5.52 -1.75
N GLU A 210 -13.30 6.24 -0.68
CA GLU A 210 -13.81 7.62 -0.75
C GLU A 210 -12.64 8.59 -0.64
N VAL A 211 -12.44 9.43 -1.64
CA VAL A 211 -11.33 10.38 -1.65
C VAL A 211 -11.80 11.80 -1.94
N ASN A 212 -11.11 12.78 -1.38
CA ASN A 212 -11.34 14.17 -1.76
C ASN A 212 -11.03 14.35 -3.27
N PRO A 213 -11.84 15.11 -4.05
CA PRO A 213 -11.66 15.29 -5.49
C PRO A 213 -10.24 15.65 -5.93
N ARG A 214 -9.51 16.44 -5.10
CA ARG A 214 -8.11 16.81 -5.38
C ARG A 214 -7.15 15.64 -5.44
N HIS A 215 -7.51 14.48 -4.86
CA HIS A 215 -6.68 13.28 -4.82
C HIS A 215 -7.05 12.23 -5.88
N VAL A 216 -8.14 12.41 -6.63
CA VAL A 216 -8.62 11.46 -7.65
C VAL A 216 -7.51 11.11 -8.63
N ARG A 217 -6.87 12.12 -9.25
CA ARG A 217 -5.78 11.91 -10.21
C ARG A 217 -4.58 11.17 -9.61
N TYR A 218 -4.31 11.39 -8.33
CA TYR A 218 -3.25 10.69 -7.63
C TYR A 218 -3.53 9.19 -7.60
N TYR A 219 -4.71 8.77 -7.11
CA TYR A 219 -5.06 7.34 -7.01
C TYR A 219 -5.21 6.67 -8.38
N GLN A 220 -5.77 7.38 -9.36
CA GLN A 220 -5.82 6.88 -10.74
C GLN A 220 -4.43 6.58 -11.28
N ARG A 221 -3.49 7.50 -11.11
CA ARG A 221 -2.13 7.36 -11.64
C ARG A 221 -1.28 6.38 -10.84
N MET A 222 -1.40 6.41 -9.51
CA MET A 222 -0.51 5.67 -8.64
C MET A 222 -0.89 4.20 -8.47
N LEU A 223 -2.18 3.87 -8.60
CA LEU A 223 -2.69 2.52 -8.33
C LEU A 223 -3.69 2.02 -9.39
N GLY A 224 -4.08 2.83 -10.36
CA GLY A 224 -5.01 2.41 -11.42
C GLY A 224 -6.48 2.45 -11.03
N PHE A 225 -6.86 3.22 -9.99
CA PHE A 225 -8.26 3.39 -9.63
C PHE A 225 -9.06 4.03 -10.76
N ARG A 226 -10.33 3.65 -10.88
CA ARG A 226 -11.32 4.30 -11.76
C ARG A 226 -12.36 5.04 -10.92
N VAL A 227 -12.87 6.15 -11.44
CA VAL A 227 -14.00 6.86 -10.82
C VAL A 227 -15.26 6.02 -11.00
N LEU A 228 -16.01 5.81 -9.92
CA LEU A 228 -17.23 5.03 -9.94
C LEU A 228 -18.48 5.90 -9.70
N GLY A 229 -18.40 6.91 -8.84
CA GLY A 229 -19.51 7.77 -8.49
C GLY A 229 -19.17 9.27 -8.58
N PRO A 230 -20.21 10.14 -8.67
CA PRO A 230 -20.03 11.57 -8.70
C PRO A 230 -19.54 12.12 -7.36
N GLN A 231 -19.13 13.39 -7.34
CA GLN A 231 -18.78 14.07 -6.10
C GLN A 231 -20.02 14.25 -5.21
N ARG A 232 -19.91 13.84 -3.94
CA ARG A 232 -20.92 14.02 -2.87
C ARG A 232 -20.27 14.56 -1.61
N LEU A 233 -21.07 15.17 -0.71
CA LEU A 233 -20.58 15.63 0.59
C LEU A 233 -20.56 14.48 1.59
N ASN A 234 -19.36 14.05 2.01
CA ASN A 234 -19.22 13.08 3.10
C ASN A 234 -19.33 13.79 4.46
N ARG A 235 -20.45 13.57 5.14
CA ARG A 235 -20.75 14.20 6.43
C ARG A 235 -19.90 13.68 7.58
N ARG A 236 -19.35 12.45 7.48
CA ARG A 236 -18.50 11.86 8.53
C ARG A 236 -17.17 12.61 8.69
N VAL A 237 -16.64 13.15 7.60
CA VAL A 237 -15.38 13.91 7.58
C VAL A 237 -15.62 15.39 7.25
N ASN A 238 -16.87 15.77 6.95
CA ASN A 238 -17.27 17.10 6.51
C ASN A 238 -16.45 17.61 5.31
N ALA A 239 -16.34 16.78 4.28
CA ALA A 239 -15.54 17.10 3.09
C ALA A 239 -16.17 16.50 1.83
N PRO A 240 -15.94 17.09 0.63
CA PRO A 240 -16.35 16.49 -0.62
C PRO A 240 -15.60 15.16 -0.86
N ALA A 241 -16.32 14.17 -1.33
CA ALA A 241 -15.80 12.83 -1.64
C ALA A 241 -16.24 12.37 -3.03
N VAL A 242 -15.38 11.62 -3.67
CA VAL A 242 -15.62 10.88 -4.93
C VAL A 242 -15.35 9.42 -4.65
N LEU A 243 -16.23 8.53 -5.12
CA LEU A 243 -16.03 7.11 -5.02
C LEU A 243 -15.09 6.62 -6.12
N LEU A 244 -14.03 5.93 -5.74
CA LEU A 244 -13.11 5.25 -6.64
C LEU A 244 -13.17 3.75 -6.41
N CYS A 245 -12.94 2.98 -7.47
CA CYS A 245 -12.88 1.53 -7.46
C CYS A 245 -11.57 1.06 -8.10
N LEU A 246 -10.91 0.10 -7.46
CA LEU A 246 -9.78 -0.65 -8.00
C LEU A 246 -10.17 -2.11 -8.13
N ASP A 247 -9.95 -2.68 -9.29
CA ASP A 247 -10.05 -4.11 -9.52
C ASP A 247 -8.77 -4.80 -9.02
N PHE A 248 -8.90 -5.78 -8.16
CA PHE A 248 -7.73 -6.48 -7.61
C PHE A 248 -7.03 -7.38 -8.63
N GLU A 249 -7.71 -7.80 -9.69
CA GLU A 249 -7.06 -8.49 -10.79
C GLU A 249 -6.06 -7.57 -11.49
N HIS A 250 -6.47 -6.32 -11.77
CA HIS A 250 -5.54 -5.30 -12.28
C HIS A 250 -4.35 -5.08 -11.32
N ALA A 251 -4.62 -4.97 -10.01
CA ALA A 251 -3.56 -4.80 -9.03
C ALA A 251 -2.58 -5.98 -9.03
N ARG A 252 -3.08 -7.23 -9.10
CA ARG A 252 -2.27 -8.45 -9.21
C ARG A 252 -1.33 -8.39 -10.41
N ASP A 253 -1.87 -8.08 -11.59
CA ASP A 253 -1.09 -8.01 -12.82
C ASP A 253 0.03 -6.94 -12.74
N GLN A 254 -0.27 -5.79 -12.09
CA GLN A 254 0.73 -4.76 -11.87
C GLN A 254 1.81 -5.19 -10.86
N ILE A 255 1.43 -5.91 -9.80
CA ILE A 255 2.36 -6.45 -8.80
C ILE A 255 3.29 -7.48 -9.45
N GLU A 256 2.76 -8.41 -10.24
CA GLU A 256 3.56 -9.40 -10.96
C GLU A 256 4.57 -8.74 -11.91
N ARG A 257 4.17 -7.67 -12.56
CA ARG A 257 5.00 -6.95 -13.52
C ARG A 257 6.08 -6.10 -12.86
N PHE A 258 5.75 -5.36 -11.81
CA PHE A 258 6.58 -4.29 -11.25
C PHE A 258 6.97 -4.50 -9.79
N GLY A 259 6.27 -5.35 -9.02
CA GLY A 259 6.53 -5.57 -7.59
C GLY A 259 7.96 -5.99 -7.30
N GLY A 260 8.57 -5.35 -6.31
CA GLY A 260 9.96 -5.61 -5.91
C GLY A 260 11.03 -5.12 -6.90
N LYS A 261 10.66 -4.23 -7.82
CA LYS A 261 11.55 -3.71 -8.89
C LYS A 261 11.69 -2.18 -8.78
N PRO A 262 12.33 -1.65 -7.74
CA PRO A 262 12.43 -0.20 -7.50
C PRO A 262 13.14 0.55 -8.64
N GLU A 263 13.94 -0.13 -9.47
CA GLU A 263 14.58 0.44 -10.66
C GLU A 263 13.56 0.97 -11.67
N PHE A 264 12.34 0.42 -11.70
CA PHE A 264 11.27 0.93 -12.55
C PHE A 264 10.59 2.18 -12.00
N ALA A 265 10.84 2.58 -10.75
CA ALA A 265 10.15 3.73 -10.14
C ALA A 265 10.41 5.07 -10.84
N LEU A 266 11.49 5.18 -11.62
CA LEU A 266 11.80 6.36 -12.43
C LEU A 266 10.99 6.43 -13.72
N VAL A 267 10.65 5.28 -14.30
CA VAL A 267 9.91 5.16 -15.57
C VAL A 267 8.42 4.95 -15.31
N GLU A 268 8.12 3.97 -14.46
CA GLU A 268 6.76 3.65 -14.03
C GLU A 268 6.36 4.57 -12.87
N ARG A 269 5.45 5.49 -13.16
CA ARG A 269 5.03 6.52 -12.19
C ARG A 269 3.91 6.06 -11.25
N SER A 270 3.81 4.75 -11.00
CA SER A 270 2.88 4.13 -10.05
C SER A 270 3.57 3.78 -8.72
N LEU A 271 2.82 3.25 -7.76
CA LEU A 271 3.38 2.73 -6.50
C LEU A 271 3.85 1.28 -6.62
N TYR A 272 3.50 0.57 -7.67
CA TYR A 272 3.76 -0.86 -7.81
C TYR A 272 5.24 -1.25 -7.77
N PRO A 273 6.20 -0.48 -8.32
CA PRO A 273 7.63 -0.78 -8.14
C PRO A 273 8.11 -0.81 -6.69
N ASP A 274 7.42 -0.05 -5.81
CA ASP A 274 7.70 -0.01 -4.37
C ASP A 274 6.94 -1.09 -3.58
N PHE A 275 6.10 -1.91 -4.22
CA PHE A 275 5.45 -3.06 -3.61
C PHE A 275 6.46 -4.20 -3.39
N PHE A 276 6.09 -5.18 -2.57
CA PHE A 276 6.88 -6.40 -2.40
C PHE A 276 6.89 -7.21 -3.70
N SER A 277 7.95 -7.95 -3.94
CA SER A 277 8.00 -8.94 -5.01
C SER A 277 7.04 -10.11 -4.75
N VAL A 278 6.69 -10.87 -5.78
CA VAL A 278 5.80 -12.03 -5.66
C VAL A 278 6.29 -13.05 -4.61
N PRO A 279 7.59 -13.41 -4.51
CA PRO A 279 8.09 -14.30 -3.46
C PRO A 279 7.97 -13.69 -2.05
N GLU A 280 8.24 -12.38 -1.89
CA GLU A 280 8.07 -11.71 -0.61
C GLU A 280 6.59 -11.67 -0.21
N GLU A 281 5.68 -11.36 -1.15
CA GLU A 281 4.23 -11.42 -0.94
C GLU A 281 3.80 -12.79 -0.43
N ALA A 282 4.22 -13.88 -1.10
CA ALA A 282 3.88 -15.24 -0.70
C ALA A 282 4.36 -15.56 0.72
N SER A 283 5.58 -15.13 1.07
CA SER A 283 6.13 -15.28 2.43
C SER A 283 5.32 -14.51 3.48
N ILE A 284 4.91 -13.27 3.16
CA ILE A 284 4.10 -12.44 4.07
C ILE A 284 2.73 -13.07 4.27
N VAL A 285 2.05 -13.48 3.18
CA VAL A 285 0.74 -14.15 3.24
C VAL A 285 0.82 -15.43 4.07
N GLY A 286 1.89 -16.23 3.91
CA GLY A 286 2.12 -17.42 4.73
C GLY A 286 2.20 -17.09 6.24
N ARG A 287 2.91 -16.03 6.63
CA ARG A 287 2.97 -15.58 8.03
C ARG A 287 1.63 -15.06 8.53
N LEU A 288 0.92 -14.27 7.73
CA LEU A 288 -0.41 -13.75 8.08
C LEU A 288 -1.40 -14.89 8.36
N ALA A 289 -1.38 -15.95 7.56
CA ALA A 289 -2.22 -17.12 7.76
C ALA A 289 -1.94 -17.86 9.08
N LEU A 290 -0.70 -17.82 9.57
CA LEU A 290 -0.32 -18.43 10.84
C LEU A 290 -0.68 -17.58 12.07
N THR A 291 -0.74 -16.27 11.93
CA THR A 291 -0.95 -15.34 13.05
C THR A 291 -2.42 -14.98 13.29
N GLN A 292 -3.32 -15.30 12.35
CA GLN A 292 -4.75 -15.03 12.52
C GLN A 292 -5.46 -16.21 13.14
N PRO A 293 -5.90 -16.13 14.43
CA PRO A 293 -6.78 -17.14 14.99
C PRO A 293 -8.14 -17.12 14.27
N ASP A 294 -8.81 -18.27 14.24
CA ASP A 294 -10.06 -18.60 13.52
C ASP A 294 -11.23 -17.60 13.63
N ALA A 295 -11.11 -16.58 14.46
CA ALA A 295 -12.14 -15.57 14.73
C ALA A 295 -12.53 -14.74 13.50
N VAL A 296 -11.62 -14.50 12.57
CA VAL A 296 -11.90 -13.75 11.33
C VAL A 296 -12.64 -14.66 10.32
N TYR A 297 -12.35 -15.97 10.37
CA TYR A 297 -12.92 -16.94 9.44
C TYR A 297 -14.27 -17.49 9.88
N SER A 298 -14.65 -17.36 11.16
CA SER A 298 -15.90 -17.94 11.70
C SER A 298 -17.17 -17.29 11.16
N HIS A 299 -17.07 -16.09 10.58
CA HIS A 299 -18.21 -15.35 10.04
C HIS A 299 -18.36 -15.46 8.52
N LEU A 300 -17.42 -16.14 7.84
CA LEU A 300 -17.58 -16.43 6.42
C LEU A 300 -18.42 -17.71 6.24
N PRO A 301 -19.31 -17.76 5.21
CA PRO A 301 -20.04 -18.99 4.88
C PRO A 301 -19.05 -20.14 4.70
N THR A 302 -19.44 -21.33 5.16
CA THR A 302 -18.60 -22.55 5.17
C THR A 302 -18.01 -22.90 3.79
N SER A 303 -18.62 -22.41 2.70
CA SER A 303 -18.15 -22.56 1.32
C SER A 303 -16.88 -21.73 0.99
N GLN A 304 -16.48 -20.82 1.87
CA GLN A 304 -15.31 -19.94 1.67
C GLN A 304 -14.16 -20.25 2.63
N ARG A 305 -14.27 -21.29 3.46
CA ARG A 305 -13.13 -21.77 4.27
C ARG A 305 -12.11 -22.40 3.33
N TRP A 306 -10.92 -21.87 3.38
CA TRP A 306 -9.80 -22.39 2.61
C TRP A 306 -9.55 -23.86 2.98
N ALA A 307 -9.82 -24.78 2.07
CA ALA A 307 -9.39 -26.17 2.21
C ALA A 307 -7.86 -26.15 2.06
N GLY A 308 -7.18 -26.15 3.20
CA GLY A 308 -5.74 -26.33 3.24
C GLY A 308 -5.40 -27.62 2.51
N HIS A 309 -4.73 -27.53 1.38
CA HIS A 309 -4.13 -28.66 0.72
C HIS A 309 -3.01 -29.15 1.65
N ALA A 310 -3.29 -30.21 2.38
CA ALA A 310 -2.27 -31.05 2.95
C ALA A 310 -1.48 -31.59 1.76
N CYS A 311 -0.27 -31.10 1.58
CA CYS A 311 0.71 -31.80 0.78
C CYS A 311 1.12 -33.07 1.53
N ASN A 312 0.74 -34.22 0.99
CA ASN A 312 1.42 -35.49 1.24
C ASN A 312 2.77 -35.48 0.56
#